data_b139c4c149ef0f3bf679acd1536b09f0
#
_entry.id   b139c4c149ef0f3bf679acd1536b09f0
#
_cell.length_a   1.000
_cell.length_b   1.000
_cell.length_c   1.000
_cell.angle_alpha   90.00
_cell.angle_beta   90.00
_cell.angle_gamma   90.00
#
_symmetry.space_group_name_H-M   'P 1'
#
loop_
_entity.id
_entity.type
_entity.pdbx_description
1 polymer ?
#
loop_
_entity_poly.entity_id
_entity_poly.type
_entity_poly.pdbx_seq_one_letter_code
_entity_poly.pdbx_strand_id
1 'polypeptide(L)'
;IKVPGAPPLTGTLRTVTSRFKRSAKLTRRDETGGAIGYVGYDCIRYFEPKTARDDLADPLGIPESVFMLHDSLVAFDHLFQRVYVVSHIYLPSSATSVTKESITESYHLAAEQIKSVADKLSSTGPLPQVNQPRIDLSANPVPKDETPEERYLRLDKMSNVGREVYERFVTSLKESIVQGEIIQAVPSQRLRRETKLHPFNVYR
;
A
#
# COMPACT_ATOMS: atom_id res chain seq x y z
N ILE A 1 12.09 2.16 -5.54
CA ILE A 1 13.50 2.53 -5.86
C ILE A 1 14.36 1.44 -5.24
N LYS A 2 14.89 0.52 -6.06
CA LYS A 2 15.97 -0.38 -5.62
C LYS A 2 17.19 0.49 -5.39
N VAL A 3 17.58 0.68 -4.13
CA VAL A 3 18.87 1.29 -3.81
C VAL A 3 19.84 0.14 -3.51
N PRO A 4 20.78 -0.18 -4.42
CA PRO A 4 21.81 -1.18 -4.15
C PRO A 4 22.61 -0.74 -2.91
N GLY A 5 22.78 -1.65 -1.94
CA GLY A 5 23.49 -1.35 -0.70
C GLY A 5 22.70 -0.56 0.35
N ALA A 6 21.36 -0.50 0.23
CA ALA A 6 20.54 0.15 1.23
C ALA A 6 20.70 -0.52 2.60
N PRO A 7 20.81 0.26 3.68
CA PRO A 7 20.78 -0.27 5.04
C PRO A 7 19.43 -0.94 5.30
N PRO A 8 19.36 -1.84 6.26
CA PRO A 8 18.13 -2.56 6.58
C PRO A 8 16.95 -1.57 6.74
N LEU A 9 15.77 -1.97 6.27
CA LEU A 9 14.53 -1.16 6.18
C LEU A 9 14.23 -0.33 7.42
N THR A 10 14.57 -0.82 8.58
CA THR A 10 14.45 -0.10 9.86
C THR A 10 15.27 1.20 9.90
N GLY A 11 16.46 1.21 9.31
CA GLY A 11 17.29 2.40 9.19
C GLY A 11 16.69 3.42 8.22
N THR A 12 16.17 2.95 7.10
CA THR A 12 15.56 3.81 6.06
C THR A 12 14.26 4.45 6.57
N LEU A 13 13.38 3.71 7.22
CA LEU A 13 12.17 4.25 7.84
C LEU A 13 12.49 5.28 8.92
N ARG A 14 13.48 5.01 9.76
CA ARG A 14 13.93 5.94 10.79
C ARG A 14 14.46 7.24 10.20
N THR A 15 15.19 7.17 9.09
CA THR A 15 15.74 8.34 8.39
C THR A 15 14.64 9.17 7.73
N VAL A 16 13.65 8.51 7.12
CA VAL A 16 12.49 9.18 6.51
C VAL A 16 11.65 9.87 7.57
N THR A 17 11.28 9.17 8.64
CA THR A 17 10.43 9.73 9.71
C THR A 17 11.14 10.80 10.55
N SER A 18 12.47 10.77 10.68
CA SER A 18 13.23 11.81 11.37
C SER A 18 13.23 13.18 10.67
N ARG A 19 12.91 13.22 9.38
CA ARG A 19 12.75 14.47 8.63
C ARG A 19 11.45 15.21 8.93
N PHE A 20 10.45 14.52 9.49
CA PHE A 20 9.19 15.13 9.89
C PHE A 20 9.28 15.57 11.37
N LYS A 21 9.77 16.79 11.60
CA LYS A 21 9.72 17.37 12.94
C LYS A 21 8.32 17.90 13.21
N ARG A 22 7.68 17.33 14.22
CA ARG A 22 6.37 17.78 14.69
C ARG A 22 6.49 19.15 15.37
N SER A 23 5.61 20.09 15.00
CA SER A 23 5.40 21.28 15.82
C SER A 23 4.60 20.91 17.07
N ALA A 24 5.13 21.17 18.25
CA ALA A 24 4.51 20.83 19.54
C ALA A 24 3.15 21.51 19.80
N LYS A 25 2.76 22.46 18.99
CA LYS A 25 1.50 23.22 19.12
C LYS A 25 0.30 22.63 18.37
N LEU A 26 0.51 21.64 17.48
CA LEU A 26 -0.57 20.96 16.73
C LEU A 26 -1.09 19.70 17.48
N THR A 27 -1.18 19.75 18.75
CA THR A 27 -1.06 18.69 19.73
C THR A 27 -2.30 17.88 20.06
N ARG A 28 -3.18 17.57 19.18
CA ARG A 28 -4.18 16.55 19.55
C ARG A 28 -4.32 15.37 18.61
N ARG A 29 -3.53 15.30 17.56
CA ARG A 29 -3.60 14.15 16.61
C ARG A 29 -2.22 13.74 16.17
N ASP A 30 -1.95 12.47 16.34
CA ASP A 30 -0.64 11.87 16.12
C ASP A 30 -0.25 11.71 14.65
N GLU A 31 -1.14 12.06 13.70
CA GLU A 31 -1.00 11.77 12.28
C GLU A 31 -0.92 13.02 11.40
N THR A 32 0.09 13.83 11.61
CA THR A 32 0.33 15.01 10.76
C THR A 32 1.29 14.75 9.61
N GLY A 33 1.86 13.55 9.50
CA GLY A 33 2.78 13.19 8.42
C GLY A 33 3.33 11.80 8.60
N GLY A 34 3.91 11.26 7.53
CA GLY A 34 4.47 9.93 7.55
C GLY A 34 4.70 9.38 6.16
N ALA A 35 5.14 8.15 6.12
CA ALA A 35 5.28 7.36 4.91
C ALA A 35 4.20 6.28 4.90
N ILE A 36 3.41 6.22 3.86
CA ILE A 36 2.36 5.23 3.65
C ILE A 36 2.80 4.28 2.56
N GLY A 37 2.69 2.99 2.79
CA GLY A 37 3.15 2.02 1.81
C GLY A 37 3.03 0.60 2.30
N TYR A 38 3.81 -0.27 1.69
CA TYR A 38 3.87 -1.68 2.10
C TYR A 38 5.32 -2.18 2.17
N VAL A 39 5.48 -3.21 2.95
CA VAL A 39 6.68 -4.05 3.01
C VAL A 39 6.24 -5.46 2.64
N GLY A 40 6.78 -5.99 1.56
CA GLY A 40 6.51 -7.35 1.11
C GLY A 40 7.12 -8.40 2.05
N TYR A 41 6.58 -9.60 2.00
CA TYR A 41 7.08 -10.72 2.82
C TYR A 41 8.56 -11.02 2.55
N ASP A 42 9.00 -10.91 1.31
CA ASP A 42 10.38 -11.20 0.92
C ASP A 42 11.44 -10.31 1.58
N CYS A 43 11.01 -9.19 2.19
CA CYS A 43 11.88 -8.37 3.03
C CYS A 43 12.40 -9.11 4.28
N ILE A 44 11.83 -10.27 4.63
CA ILE A 44 12.30 -11.10 5.74
C ILE A 44 13.77 -11.47 5.61
N ARG A 45 14.27 -11.61 4.38
CA ARG A 45 15.69 -11.93 4.10
C ARG A 45 16.68 -10.88 4.63
N TYR A 46 16.23 -9.64 4.87
CA TYR A 46 17.05 -8.58 5.44
C TYR A 46 17.18 -8.67 6.96
N PHE A 47 16.28 -9.40 7.61
CA PHE A 47 16.25 -9.58 9.05
C PHE A 47 16.69 -10.98 9.46
N GLU A 48 16.35 -11.98 8.64
CA GLU A 48 16.66 -13.39 8.84
C GLU A 48 17.39 -13.94 7.61
N PRO A 49 18.72 -13.81 7.55
CA PRO A 49 19.52 -14.21 6.38
C PRO A 49 19.35 -15.67 5.96
N LYS A 50 18.93 -16.56 6.87
CA LYS A 50 18.66 -17.96 6.54
C LYS A 50 17.54 -18.14 5.52
N THR A 51 16.67 -17.15 5.39
CA THR A 51 15.56 -17.16 4.42
C THR A 51 15.96 -16.62 3.05
N ALA A 52 17.16 -16.07 2.93
CA ALA A 52 17.67 -15.57 1.65
C ALA A 52 17.89 -16.73 0.67
N ARG A 53 17.24 -16.65 -0.49
CA ARG A 53 17.34 -17.62 -1.57
C ARG A 53 17.40 -16.87 -2.89
N ASP A 54 18.36 -17.25 -3.73
CA ASP A 54 18.58 -16.64 -5.06
C ASP A 54 17.72 -17.30 -6.15
N ASP A 55 17.14 -18.47 -5.85
CA ASP A 55 16.37 -19.30 -6.77
C ASP A 55 14.85 -19.01 -6.75
N LEU A 56 14.41 -18.01 -5.98
CA LEU A 56 12.99 -17.65 -5.91
C LEU A 56 12.56 -16.91 -7.16
N ALA A 57 11.56 -17.45 -7.82
CA ALA A 57 10.96 -16.81 -8.98
C ALA A 57 10.18 -15.54 -8.57
N ASP A 58 10.44 -14.44 -9.26
CA ASP A 58 9.64 -13.21 -9.15
C ASP A 58 8.87 -12.93 -10.46
N PRO A 59 7.77 -13.62 -10.71
CA PRO A 59 7.02 -13.49 -11.96
C PRO A 59 6.23 -12.17 -12.06
N LEU A 60 6.13 -11.39 -10.98
CA LEU A 60 5.38 -10.14 -10.97
C LEU A 60 6.29 -8.91 -11.09
N GLY A 61 7.56 -9.01 -10.70
CA GLY A 61 8.50 -7.90 -10.68
C GLY A 61 8.02 -6.73 -9.81
N ILE A 62 7.25 -7.01 -8.76
CA ILE A 62 6.73 -5.99 -7.84
C ILE A 62 7.86 -5.58 -6.88
N PRO A 63 8.05 -4.27 -6.62
CA PRO A 63 9.01 -3.83 -5.63
C PRO A 63 8.77 -4.48 -4.26
N GLU A 64 9.84 -4.90 -3.57
CA GLU A 64 9.75 -5.52 -2.24
C GLU A 64 9.14 -4.60 -1.18
N SER A 65 9.33 -3.30 -1.34
CA SER A 65 8.68 -2.29 -0.52
C SER A 65 8.47 -1.00 -1.29
N VAL A 66 7.37 -0.32 -1.00
CA VAL A 66 7.05 0.99 -1.57
C VAL A 66 6.56 1.89 -0.46
N PHE A 67 7.10 3.09 -0.36
CA PHE A 67 6.64 4.11 0.57
C PHE A 67 6.38 5.40 -0.18
N MET A 68 5.21 5.96 0.05
CA MET A 68 4.77 7.25 -0.49
C MET A 68 4.81 8.31 0.61
N LEU A 69 5.39 9.45 0.27
CA LEU A 69 5.39 10.64 1.11
C LEU A 69 4.42 11.64 0.51
N HIS A 70 3.60 12.23 1.33
CA HIS A 70 2.59 13.19 0.90
C HIS A 70 2.82 14.53 1.56
N ASP A 71 2.80 15.60 0.77
CA ASP A 71 2.94 16.98 1.25
C ASP A 71 1.64 17.47 1.87
N SER A 72 0.53 16.97 1.38
CA SER A 72 -0.80 17.32 1.88
C SER A 72 -1.63 16.08 2.09
N LEU A 73 -2.47 16.12 3.10
CA LEU A 73 -3.39 15.04 3.44
C LEU A 73 -4.74 15.58 3.88
N VAL A 74 -5.77 14.76 3.69
CA VAL A 74 -7.12 15.02 4.18
C VAL A 74 -7.44 13.96 5.22
N ALA A 75 -7.73 14.40 6.44
CA ALA A 75 -8.08 13.52 7.54
C ALA A 75 -9.57 13.65 7.88
N PHE A 76 -10.29 12.53 7.83
CA PHE A 76 -11.69 12.44 8.22
C PHE A 76 -11.77 12.01 9.68
N ASP A 77 -12.30 12.90 10.52
CA ASP A 77 -12.54 12.61 11.92
C ASP A 77 -13.98 12.17 12.11
N HIS A 78 -14.18 10.89 12.18
CA HIS A 78 -15.51 10.31 12.34
C HIS A 78 -16.11 10.55 13.73
N LEU A 79 -15.28 10.73 14.74
CA LEU A 79 -15.77 10.98 16.11
C LEU A 79 -16.38 12.38 16.25
N PHE A 80 -15.68 13.40 15.74
CA PHE A 80 -16.13 14.79 15.81
C PHE A 80 -16.82 15.26 14.52
N GLN A 81 -17.02 14.39 13.55
CA GLN A 81 -17.64 14.70 12.24
C GLN A 81 -16.98 15.92 11.55
N ARG A 82 -15.66 15.90 11.48
CA ARG A 82 -14.86 16.98 10.91
C ARG A 82 -13.90 16.45 9.87
N VAL A 83 -13.58 17.32 8.90
CA VAL A 83 -12.53 17.07 7.92
C VAL A 83 -11.41 18.07 8.14
N TYR A 84 -10.19 17.60 8.18
CA TYR A 84 -8.99 18.43 8.29
C TYR A 84 -8.20 18.31 7.01
N VAL A 85 -7.78 19.44 6.47
CA VAL A 85 -6.79 19.51 5.40
C VAL A 85 -5.49 20.00 6.01
N VAL A 86 -4.44 19.20 5.87
CA VAL A 86 -3.11 19.49 6.42
C VAL A 86 -2.13 19.57 5.26
N SER A 87 -1.27 20.56 5.26
CA SER A 87 -0.16 20.68 4.34
C SER A 87 1.14 20.94 5.09
N HIS A 88 2.23 20.37 4.61
CA HIS A 88 3.55 20.47 5.21
C HIS A 88 4.34 21.59 4.57
N ILE A 89 5.11 22.29 5.39
CA ILE A 89 6.08 23.28 4.95
C ILE A 89 7.46 22.64 4.99
N TYR A 90 8.16 22.67 3.88
CA TYR A 90 9.53 22.20 3.80
C TYR A 90 10.50 23.32 4.14
N LEU A 91 11.31 23.10 5.17
CA LEU A 91 12.40 23.99 5.51
C LEU A 91 13.71 23.39 5.05
N PRO A 92 14.63 24.18 4.49
CA PRO A 92 15.97 23.72 4.13
C PRO A 92 16.67 23.10 5.34
N SER A 93 17.46 22.03 5.09
CA SER A 93 18.18 21.32 6.16
C SER A 93 19.30 22.14 6.81
N SER A 94 19.79 23.18 6.13
CA SER A 94 20.84 24.07 6.60
C SER A 94 20.21 25.28 7.31
N ALA A 95 20.54 25.46 8.57
CA ALA A 95 20.07 26.59 9.38
C ALA A 95 20.45 27.96 8.79
N THR A 96 21.51 28.03 8.00
CA THR A 96 22.00 29.23 7.35
C THR A 96 21.18 29.69 6.15
N SER A 97 20.35 28.83 5.59
CA SER A 97 19.51 29.13 4.41
C SER A 97 18.05 29.38 4.75
N VAL A 98 17.66 29.33 6.02
CA VAL A 98 16.30 29.56 6.46
C VAL A 98 16.14 31.03 6.81
N THR A 99 15.53 31.81 5.90
CA THR A 99 15.20 33.20 6.13
C THR A 99 13.71 33.37 6.46
N LYS A 100 13.34 34.48 7.06
CA LYS A 100 11.94 34.79 7.35
C LYS A 100 11.10 34.80 6.06
N GLU A 101 11.67 35.31 4.99
CA GLU A 101 11.07 35.42 3.67
C GLU A 101 10.77 34.01 3.10
N SER A 102 11.76 33.08 3.16
CA SER A 102 11.58 31.72 2.66
C SER A 102 10.54 30.92 3.44
N ILE A 103 10.44 31.15 4.76
CA ILE A 103 9.40 30.54 5.58
C ILE A 103 8.02 31.10 5.21
N THR A 104 7.94 32.43 5.02
CA THR A 104 6.69 33.08 4.67
C THR A 104 6.18 32.64 3.31
N GLU A 105 7.05 32.52 2.33
CA GLU A 105 6.70 32.00 0.99
C GLU A 105 6.20 30.54 1.06
N SER A 106 6.93 29.67 1.74
CA SER A 106 6.53 28.28 1.94
C SER A 106 5.18 28.16 2.67
N TYR A 107 4.93 29.04 3.64
CA TYR A 107 3.64 29.10 4.34
C TYR A 107 2.51 29.49 3.38
N HIS A 108 2.71 30.51 2.54
CA HIS A 108 1.69 30.93 1.57
C HIS A 108 1.36 29.83 0.57
N LEU A 109 2.37 29.13 0.06
CA LEU A 109 2.17 27.98 -0.83
C LEU A 109 1.34 26.86 -0.16
N ALA A 110 1.68 26.52 1.07
CA ALA A 110 0.93 25.51 1.83
C ALA A 110 -0.53 25.98 2.12
N ALA A 111 -0.73 27.25 2.43
CA ALA A 111 -2.06 27.82 2.66
C ALA A 111 -2.93 27.82 1.40
N GLU A 112 -2.35 28.15 0.24
CA GLU A 112 -3.03 28.06 -1.05
C GLU A 112 -3.42 26.63 -1.39
N GLN A 113 -2.55 25.67 -1.12
CA GLN A 113 -2.83 24.26 -1.33
C GLN A 113 -3.96 23.75 -0.43
N ILE A 114 -3.97 24.11 0.85
CA ILE A 114 -5.08 23.83 1.78
C ILE A 114 -6.38 24.41 1.24
N LYS A 115 -6.37 25.67 0.82
CA LYS A 115 -7.56 26.33 0.26
C LYS A 115 -8.07 25.61 -0.98
N SER A 116 -7.19 25.29 -1.93
CA SER A 116 -7.55 24.56 -3.15
C SER A 116 -8.22 23.22 -2.87
N VAL A 117 -7.69 22.46 -1.89
CA VAL A 117 -8.28 21.17 -1.49
C VAL A 117 -9.62 21.39 -0.78
N ALA A 118 -9.70 22.36 0.13
CA ALA A 118 -10.94 22.68 0.85
C ALA A 118 -12.04 23.12 -0.10
N ASP A 119 -11.73 23.97 -1.08
CA ASP A 119 -12.68 24.42 -2.11
C ASP A 119 -13.22 23.24 -2.93
N LYS A 120 -12.35 22.28 -3.31
CA LYS A 120 -12.76 21.05 -4.00
C LYS A 120 -13.68 20.18 -3.16
N LEU A 121 -13.39 20.04 -1.87
CA LEU A 121 -14.20 19.25 -0.94
C LEU A 121 -15.55 19.90 -0.64
N SER A 122 -15.61 21.24 -0.65
CA SER A 122 -16.81 22.02 -0.39
C SER A 122 -17.65 22.26 -1.66
N SER A 123 -17.13 21.94 -2.84
CA SER A 123 -17.85 22.13 -4.07
C SER A 123 -19.08 21.21 -4.12
N THR A 124 -20.25 21.81 -4.26
CA THR A 124 -21.55 21.10 -4.40
C THR A 124 -21.86 20.72 -5.85
N GLY A 125 -20.90 20.92 -6.75
CA GLY A 125 -21.04 20.54 -8.15
C GLY A 125 -21.21 19.01 -8.31
N PRO A 126 -21.80 18.57 -9.42
CA PRO A 126 -21.86 17.15 -9.69
C PRO A 126 -20.44 16.60 -9.66
N LEU A 127 -20.21 15.55 -8.88
CA LEU A 127 -18.94 14.84 -8.88
C LEU A 127 -18.56 14.58 -10.33
N PRO A 128 -17.28 14.83 -10.72
CA PRO A 128 -16.84 14.49 -12.05
C PRO A 128 -17.28 13.06 -12.30
N GLN A 129 -18.20 12.89 -13.22
CA GLN A 129 -18.56 11.54 -13.66
C GLN A 129 -17.30 10.99 -14.30
N VAL A 130 -16.58 10.23 -13.51
CA VAL A 130 -15.56 9.36 -14.09
C VAL A 130 -16.37 8.46 -15.00
N ASN A 131 -16.38 8.78 -16.30
CA ASN A 131 -17.03 8.01 -17.37
C ASN A 131 -16.30 6.66 -17.51
N GLN A 132 -16.25 5.93 -16.41
CA GLN A 132 -15.73 4.59 -16.41
C GLN A 132 -16.92 3.65 -16.24
N PRO A 133 -17.02 2.66 -17.08
CA PRO A 133 -18.11 1.70 -16.99
C PRO A 133 -18.15 1.16 -15.56
N ARG A 134 -19.34 1.05 -15.01
CA ARG A 134 -19.54 0.27 -13.78
C ARG A 134 -18.87 -1.07 -13.97
N ILE A 135 -18.32 -1.62 -12.90
CA ILE A 135 -17.79 -2.99 -12.94
C ILE A 135 -18.93 -3.86 -13.48
N ASP A 136 -18.82 -4.18 -14.74
CA ASP A 136 -19.72 -5.15 -15.34
C ASP A 136 -19.22 -6.53 -14.93
N LEU A 137 -19.75 -7.03 -13.83
CA LEU A 137 -19.46 -8.39 -13.39
C LEU A 137 -20.01 -9.42 -14.37
N SER A 138 -20.90 -9.01 -15.29
CA SER A 138 -21.41 -9.85 -16.34
C SER A 138 -20.46 -9.97 -17.54
N ALA A 139 -19.52 -9.03 -17.71
CA ALA A 139 -18.55 -9.06 -18.81
C ALA A 139 -17.60 -10.28 -18.78
N ASN A 140 -17.53 -10.95 -17.61
CA ASN A 140 -16.91 -12.28 -17.45
C ASN A 140 -17.77 -13.07 -16.47
N PRO A 141 -18.96 -13.48 -16.88
CA PRO A 141 -19.83 -14.22 -15.99
C PRO A 141 -19.13 -15.50 -15.55
N VAL A 142 -19.19 -15.78 -14.26
CA VAL A 142 -19.06 -17.18 -13.82
C VAL A 142 -20.23 -17.88 -14.48
N PRO A 143 -19.99 -18.90 -15.33
CA PRO A 143 -21.08 -19.64 -15.95
C PRO A 143 -22.06 -20.08 -14.86
N LYS A 144 -23.34 -19.74 -14.99
CA LYS A 144 -24.33 -20.04 -13.95
C LYS A 144 -24.56 -21.54 -13.79
N ASP A 145 -24.29 -22.28 -14.86
CA ASP A 145 -24.48 -23.72 -14.97
C ASP A 145 -23.15 -24.48 -14.97
N GLU A 146 -22.08 -23.86 -14.43
CA GLU A 146 -20.75 -24.46 -14.36
C GLU A 146 -20.78 -25.66 -13.40
N THR A 147 -20.40 -26.81 -13.89
CA THR A 147 -20.24 -28.01 -13.04
C THR A 147 -19.07 -27.80 -12.07
N PRO A 148 -19.05 -28.53 -10.94
CA PRO A 148 -17.91 -28.50 -10.02
C PRO A 148 -16.56 -28.74 -10.71
N GLU A 149 -16.50 -29.67 -11.65
CA GLU A 149 -15.31 -30.04 -12.42
C GLU A 149 -14.85 -28.89 -13.32
N GLU A 150 -15.75 -28.26 -14.05
CA GLU A 150 -15.43 -27.11 -14.89
C GLU A 150 -14.93 -25.93 -14.07
N ARG A 151 -15.55 -25.69 -12.91
CA ARG A 151 -15.12 -24.67 -11.96
C ARG A 151 -13.69 -24.95 -11.47
N TYR A 152 -13.39 -26.18 -11.11
CA TYR A 152 -12.05 -26.55 -10.68
C TYR A 152 -11.01 -26.33 -11.80
N LEU A 153 -11.29 -26.76 -13.01
CA LEU A 153 -10.41 -26.55 -14.14
C LEU A 153 -10.15 -25.07 -14.43
N ARG A 154 -11.18 -24.25 -14.30
CA ARG A 154 -11.06 -22.80 -14.48
C ARG A 154 -10.20 -22.17 -13.39
N LEU A 155 -10.43 -22.51 -12.14
CA LEU A 155 -9.67 -21.99 -10.99
C LEU A 155 -8.21 -22.48 -11.03
N ASP A 156 -8.00 -23.70 -11.45
CA ASP A 156 -6.68 -24.30 -11.57
C ASP A 156 -5.82 -23.55 -12.59
N LYS A 157 -6.38 -23.20 -13.74
CA LYS A 157 -5.73 -22.36 -14.76
C LYS A 157 -5.40 -20.95 -14.29
N MET A 158 -6.14 -20.43 -13.31
CA MET A 158 -5.91 -19.10 -12.73
C MET A 158 -4.89 -19.14 -11.61
N SER A 159 -4.61 -20.32 -11.03
CA SER A 159 -3.70 -20.50 -9.91
C SER A 159 -2.24 -20.57 -10.39
N ASN A 160 -1.33 -20.07 -9.56
CA ASN A 160 0.10 -20.18 -9.81
C ASN A 160 0.67 -21.55 -9.42
N VAL A 161 -0.07 -22.36 -8.68
CA VAL A 161 0.38 -23.68 -8.20
C VAL A 161 -0.60 -24.80 -8.55
N GLY A 162 -1.87 -24.49 -8.77
CA GLY A 162 -2.93 -25.46 -8.98
C GLY A 162 -3.39 -26.13 -7.68
N ARG A 163 -4.50 -26.86 -7.80
CA ARG A 163 -5.17 -27.48 -6.66
C ARG A 163 -4.34 -28.59 -6.02
N GLU A 164 -3.88 -29.52 -6.83
CA GLU A 164 -3.17 -30.71 -6.31
C GLU A 164 -1.89 -30.33 -5.55
N VAL A 165 -1.15 -29.33 -6.06
CA VAL A 165 0.06 -28.83 -5.40
C VAL A 165 -0.29 -28.15 -4.10
N TYR A 166 -1.36 -27.35 -4.08
CA TYR A 166 -1.80 -26.68 -2.85
C TYR A 166 -2.25 -27.69 -1.77
N GLU A 167 -3.01 -28.72 -2.16
CA GLU A 167 -3.42 -29.80 -1.24
C GLU A 167 -2.22 -30.56 -0.67
N ARG A 168 -1.18 -30.78 -1.50
CA ARG A 168 0.09 -31.37 -1.02
C ARG A 168 0.79 -30.45 -0.02
N PHE A 169 0.80 -29.14 -0.23
CA PHE A 169 1.37 -28.22 0.75
C PHE A 169 0.67 -28.38 2.11
N VAL A 170 -0.66 -28.44 2.12
CA VAL A 170 -1.43 -28.62 3.36
C VAL A 170 -1.07 -29.94 4.05
N THR A 171 -0.99 -31.04 3.29
CA THR A 171 -0.66 -32.36 3.83
C THR A 171 0.75 -32.38 4.44
N SER A 172 1.76 -31.92 3.70
CA SER A 172 3.14 -31.87 4.17
C SER A 172 3.31 -30.98 5.42
N LEU A 173 2.65 -29.81 5.44
CA LEU A 173 2.70 -28.93 6.60
C LEU A 173 2.02 -29.53 7.84
N LYS A 174 0.93 -30.29 7.66
CA LYS A 174 0.31 -31.03 8.76
C LYS A 174 1.24 -32.09 9.35
N GLU A 175 1.99 -32.77 8.49
CA GLU A 175 3.00 -33.73 8.94
C GLU A 175 4.09 -33.06 9.78
N SER A 176 4.64 -31.93 9.31
CA SER A 176 5.64 -31.14 10.06
C SER A 176 5.11 -30.62 11.40
N ILE A 177 3.81 -30.25 11.47
CA ILE A 177 3.18 -29.87 12.73
C ILE A 177 3.12 -31.06 13.71
N VAL A 178 2.71 -32.24 13.21
CA VAL A 178 2.61 -33.45 14.04
C VAL A 178 3.99 -33.89 14.54
N GLN A 179 5.03 -33.73 13.72
CA GLN A 179 6.42 -34.02 14.10
C GLN A 179 7.01 -32.99 15.07
N GLY A 180 6.32 -31.87 15.30
CA GLY A 180 6.79 -30.82 16.22
C GLY A 180 7.83 -29.89 15.63
N GLU A 181 8.04 -29.93 14.31
CA GLU A 181 9.00 -29.04 13.63
C GLU A 181 8.50 -27.59 13.57
N ILE A 182 7.19 -27.41 13.42
CA ILE A 182 6.54 -26.11 13.35
C ILE A 182 5.23 -26.14 14.15
N ILE A 183 4.80 -24.98 14.62
CA ILE A 183 3.55 -24.82 15.37
C ILE A 183 2.41 -24.41 14.42
N GLN A 184 2.72 -23.58 13.44
CA GLN A 184 1.77 -23.00 12.51
C GLN A 184 2.42 -22.78 11.15
N ALA A 185 1.64 -22.93 10.09
CA ALA A 185 2.02 -22.57 8.75
C ALA A 185 0.82 -21.99 7.99
N VAL A 186 1.11 -21.08 7.06
CA VAL A 186 0.10 -20.47 6.19
C VAL A 186 0.52 -20.69 4.74
N PRO A 187 0.14 -21.83 4.13
CA PRO A 187 0.36 -22.03 2.71
C PRO A 187 -0.48 -21.04 1.92
N SER A 188 0.05 -20.56 0.82
CA SER A 188 -0.65 -19.59 -0.03
C SER A 188 -0.63 -19.98 -1.49
N GLN A 189 -1.64 -19.54 -2.20
CA GLN A 189 -1.70 -19.58 -3.65
C GLN A 189 -2.17 -18.22 -4.17
N ARG A 190 -1.85 -17.92 -5.42
CA ARG A 190 -2.27 -16.70 -6.08
C ARG A 190 -3.18 -17.06 -7.25
N LEU A 191 -4.39 -16.49 -7.26
CA LEU A 191 -5.29 -16.56 -8.40
C LEU A 191 -5.16 -15.28 -9.21
N ARG A 192 -4.94 -15.39 -10.51
CA ARG A 192 -4.79 -14.27 -11.43
C ARG A 192 -5.98 -14.18 -12.36
N ARG A 193 -6.54 -12.97 -12.47
CA ARG A 193 -7.56 -12.62 -13.44
C ARG A 193 -7.19 -11.30 -14.10
N GLU A 194 -7.20 -11.28 -15.43
CA GLU A 194 -6.97 -10.04 -16.16
C GLU A 194 -8.23 -9.17 -16.17
N THR A 195 -8.03 -7.87 -16.05
CA THR A 195 -9.08 -6.87 -16.12
C THR A 195 -8.59 -5.64 -16.85
N LYS A 196 -9.50 -4.99 -17.61
CA LYS A 196 -9.26 -3.69 -18.24
C LYS A 196 -9.70 -2.52 -17.36
N LEU A 197 -10.26 -2.81 -16.19
CA LEU A 197 -10.71 -1.78 -15.28
C LEU A 197 -9.54 -1.05 -14.64
N HIS A 198 -9.71 0.26 -14.45
CA HIS A 198 -8.75 1.03 -13.68
C HIS A 198 -8.71 0.51 -12.23
N PRO A 199 -7.52 0.36 -11.60
CA PRO A 199 -7.38 -0.20 -10.24
C PRO A 199 -8.28 0.47 -9.19
N PHE A 200 -8.48 1.77 -9.27
CA PHE A 200 -9.37 2.50 -8.37
C PHE A 200 -10.84 2.06 -8.48
N ASN A 201 -11.30 1.67 -9.67
CA ASN A 201 -12.65 1.16 -9.86
C ASN A 201 -12.82 -0.27 -9.33
N VAL A 202 -11.74 -1.07 -9.36
CA VAL A 202 -11.73 -2.39 -8.72
C VAL A 202 -11.83 -2.25 -7.19
N TYR A 203 -11.17 -1.21 -6.64
CA TYR A 203 -11.23 -0.91 -5.20
C TYR A 203 -12.62 -0.46 -4.74
N ARG A 204 -13.32 0.39 -5.51
CA ARG A 204 -14.68 0.90 -5.23
C ARG A 204 -15.74 -0.18 -5.29
#